data_3819b0a4a01058b322e9eee5a5a6f1b4
#
_entry.id   3819b0a4a01058b322e9eee5a5a6f1b4
#
_cell.length_a   1.000
_cell.length_b   1.000
_cell.length_c   1.000
_cell.angle_alpha   90.00
_cell.angle_beta   90.00
_cell.angle_gamma   90.00
#
_symmetry.space_group_name_H-M   'P 1'
#
loop_
_entity.id
_entity.type
_entity.pdbx_description
1 polymer ?
#
loop_
_entity_poly.entity_id
_entity_poly.type
_entity_poly.pdbx_seq_one_letter_code
_entity_poly.pdbx_strand_id
1 'polypeptide(L)'
;GKFNYTSVVVRCRFDGERLSYLEHGSELNIPQGRGLYEPSLVCHGKWFYLTLRADHSGYVTRSRDGLVFEKVREWTFDDGKPLGSYNTQQHWVRIGKGLFLVYTRRGAGNDHIFRHRAPLFIAQVDPSRLCVIRATEKVLLPAEGATLGNSGVCRISDQESWITCGEGLLRLGKRKNDLNKVY
;
A
#
# COMPACT_ATOMS: atom_id res chain seq x y z
N GLY A 1 3.30 1.06 -26.93
CA GLY A 1 4.14 1.87 -26.05
C GLY A 1 4.12 1.30 -24.65
N LYS A 2 5.27 1.22 -23.99
CA LYS A 2 5.31 0.84 -22.57
C LYS A 2 4.90 2.07 -21.75
N PHE A 3 3.83 1.95 -20.97
CA PHE A 3 3.50 2.96 -19.98
C PHE A 3 4.60 3.04 -18.93
N ASN A 4 5.02 4.24 -18.61
CA ASN A 4 5.92 4.53 -17.49
C ASN A 4 5.22 5.54 -16.59
N TYR A 5 4.78 5.06 -15.41
CA TYR A 5 4.03 5.88 -14.46
C TYR A 5 4.97 6.68 -13.58
N THR A 6 4.61 7.93 -13.39
CA THR A 6 5.20 8.84 -12.42
C THR A 6 4.14 9.20 -11.40
N SER A 7 4.48 9.13 -10.11
CA SER A 7 3.61 9.55 -9.01
C SER A 7 4.00 10.92 -8.50
N VAL A 8 3.00 11.70 -8.12
CA VAL A 8 3.17 13.04 -7.57
C VAL A 8 2.16 13.29 -6.45
N VAL A 9 2.51 14.10 -5.48
CA VAL A 9 1.59 14.59 -4.45
C VAL A 9 1.12 15.98 -4.85
N VAL A 10 -0.19 16.18 -4.82
CA VAL A 10 -0.86 17.45 -5.14
C VAL A 10 -1.39 18.06 -3.85
N ARG A 11 -1.13 19.35 -3.66
CA ARG A 11 -1.65 20.15 -2.55
C ARG A 11 -2.84 20.96 -3.02
N CYS A 12 -3.95 20.77 -2.35
CA CYS A 12 -5.18 21.49 -2.60
C CYS A 12 -5.66 22.20 -1.33
N ARG A 13 -6.47 23.22 -1.51
CA ARG A 13 -7.17 23.95 -0.44
C ARG A 13 -8.66 23.94 -0.71
N PHE A 14 -9.44 23.69 0.32
CA PHE A 14 -10.89 23.86 0.29
C PHE A 14 -11.29 24.95 1.29
N ASP A 15 -12.06 25.95 0.87
CA ASP A 15 -12.46 27.09 1.67
C ASP A 15 -13.91 26.99 2.20
N GLY A 16 -14.55 25.86 1.97
CA GLY A 16 -15.96 25.60 2.30
C GLY A 16 -16.89 25.58 1.09
N GLU A 17 -16.49 26.22 0.00
CA GLU A 17 -17.26 26.30 -1.24
C GLU A 17 -16.47 25.77 -2.45
N ARG A 18 -15.19 26.14 -2.54
CA ARG A 18 -14.34 25.88 -3.70
C ARG A 18 -13.10 25.06 -3.34
N LEU A 19 -12.86 23.99 -4.11
CA LEU A 19 -11.59 23.27 -4.10
C LEU A 19 -10.61 23.93 -5.09
N SER A 20 -9.46 24.35 -4.59
CA SER A 20 -8.42 25.00 -5.39
C SER A 20 -7.14 24.18 -5.38
N TYR A 21 -6.59 23.93 -6.56
CA TYR A 21 -5.23 23.46 -6.72
C TYR A 21 -4.26 24.55 -6.26
N LEU A 22 -3.22 24.20 -5.51
CA LEU A 22 -2.19 25.13 -5.09
C LEU A 22 -0.87 24.85 -5.81
N GLU A 23 -0.38 23.63 -5.67
CA GLU A 23 0.92 23.21 -6.20
C GLU A 23 1.01 21.68 -6.21
N HIS A 24 2.01 21.15 -6.89
CA HIS A 24 2.40 19.74 -6.77
C HIS A 24 3.87 19.62 -6.41
N GLY A 25 4.21 18.48 -5.82
CA GLY A 25 5.56 18.16 -5.38
C GLY A 25 6.44 17.58 -6.48
N SER A 26 7.57 17.01 -6.05
CA SER A 26 8.49 16.31 -6.94
C SER A 26 7.85 15.07 -7.57
N GLU A 27 8.21 14.83 -8.81
CA GLU A 27 7.85 13.61 -9.53
C GLU A 27 8.68 12.43 -9.05
N LEU A 28 8.01 11.33 -8.72
CA LEU A 28 8.62 10.11 -8.24
C LEU A 28 8.49 9.01 -9.30
N ASN A 29 9.61 8.49 -9.74
CA ASN A 29 9.69 7.45 -10.76
C ASN A 29 10.85 6.50 -10.50
N ILE A 30 10.79 5.32 -11.14
CA ILE A 30 11.90 4.37 -11.29
C ILE A 30 11.95 3.89 -12.74
N PRO A 31 13.14 3.61 -13.28
CA PRO A 31 13.27 3.16 -14.68
C PRO A 31 12.77 1.72 -14.91
N GLN A 32 12.56 0.93 -13.84
CA GLN A 32 12.18 -0.47 -13.94
C GLN A 32 10.66 -0.63 -14.13
N GLY A 33 10.28 -1.61 -14.94
CA GLY A 33 8.89 -1.98 -15.16
C GLY A 33 8.04 -0.83 -15.71
N ARG A 34 6.89 -0.60 -15.08
CA ARG A 34 5.97 0.49 -15.41
C ARG A 34 6.17 1.74 -14.56
N GLY A 35 7.26 1.87 -13.82
CA GLY A 35 7.51 2.99 -12.93
C GLY A 35 6.77 2.86 -11.59
N LEU A 36 6.40 4.00 -10.98
CA LEU A 36 5.73 4.08 -9.68
C LEU A 36 4.30 4.58 -9.83
N TYR A 37 3.34 3.87 -9.22
CA TYR A 37 1.92 4.16 -9.35
C TYR A 37 1.13 3.74 -8.10
N GLU A 38 -0.16 4.09 -8.06
CA GLU A 38 -1.08 3.83 -6.94
C GLU A 38 -0.48 4.22 -5.58
N PRO A 39 -0.11 5.50 -5.41
CA PRO A 39 0.49 5.98 -4.17
C PRO A 39 -0.52 6.01 -3.03
N SER A 40 -0.05 5.76 -1.80
CA SER A 40 -0.80 6.00 -0.58
C SER A 40 0.02 6.89 0.34
N LEU A 41 -0.57 8.00 0.78
CA LEU A 41 0.08 9.03 1.60
C LEU A 41 -0.50 9.03 3.02
N VAL A 42 0.38 9.20 4.02
CA VAL A 42 -0.02 9.41 5.41
C VAL A 42 0.87 10.47 6.08
N CYS A 43 0.26 11.27 6.95
CA CYS A 43 1.00 12.12 7.89
C CYS A 43 1.12 11.41 9.23
N HIS A 44 2.35 11.26 9.74
CA HIS A 44 2.62 10.67 11.05
C HIS A 44 3.77 11.42 11.75
N GLY A 45 3.48 11.95 12.93
CA GLY A 45 4.40 12.86 13.62
C GLY A 45 4.67 14.12 12.79
N LYS A 46 5.94 14.39 12.52
CA LYS A 46 6.39 15.55 11.72
C LYS A 46 6.75 15.17 10.27
N TRP A 47 6.32 14.00 9.81
CA TRP A 47 6.68 13.47 8.51
C TRP A 47 5.46 13.05 7.70
N PHE A 48 5.58 13.17 6.40
CA PHE A 48 4.71 12.55 5.42
C PHE A 48 5.40 11.30 4.87
N TYR A 49 4.69 10.18 4.86
CA TYR A 49 5.18 8.89 4.35
C TYR A 49 4.37 8.51 3.13
N LEU A 50 5.04 8.10 2.09
CA LEU A 50 4.43 7.68 0.84
C LEU A 50 4.87 6.25 0.52
N THR A 51 3.89 5.36 0.33
CA THR A 51 4.12 4.04 -0.25
C THR A 51 3.63 4.03 -1.69
N LEU A 52 4.35 3.31 -2.56
CA LEU A 52 4.09 3.29 -4.00
C LEU A 52 4.17 1.85 -4.50
N ARG A 53 3.24 1.51 -5.37
CA ARG A 53 3.26 0.24 -6.09
C ARG A 53 4.22 0.31 -7.28
N ALA A 54 4.91 -0.79 -7.56
CA ALA A 54 5.58 -1.07 -8.81
C ALA A 54 5.35 -2.52 -9.23
N ASP A 55 5.88 -2.94 -10.38
CA ASP A 55 5.61 -4.27 -10.94
C ASP A 55 6.22 -5.40 -10.11
N HIS A 56 7.41 -5.21 -9.57
CA HIS A 56 8.18 -6.27 -8.93
C HIS A 56 8.35 -6.09 -7.42
N SER A 57 8.13 -4.88 -6.92
CA SER A 57 8.28 -4.53 -5.51
C SER A 57 7.33 -3.38 -5.14
N GLY A 58 7.13 -3.15 -3.85
CA GLY A 58 6.60 -1.88 -3.34
C GLY A 58 7.74 -0.97 -2.93
N TYR A 59 7.49 0.32 -2.95
CA TYR A 59 8.47 1.35 -2.60
C TYR A 59 7.95 2.25 -1.50
N VAL A 60 8.87 2.86 -0.78
CA VAL A 60 8.59 3.79 0.32
C VAL A 60 9.52 4.99 0.25
N THR A 61 9.00 6.13 0.65
CA THR A 61 9.75 7.35 0.88
C THR A 61 9.07 8.21 1.94
N ARG A 62 9.72 9.30 2.34
CA ARG A 62 9.17 10.26 3.29
C ARG A 62 9.56 11.69 2.92
N SER A 63 8.82 12.64 3.47
CA SER A 63 8.99 14.07 3.26
C SER A 63 8.71 14.86 4.52
N ARG A 64 9.33 16.04 4.68
CA ARG A 64 9.01 16.99 5.75
C ARG A 64 7.84 17.91 5.43
N ASP A 65 7.67 18.23 4.17
CA ASP A 65 6.66 19.19 3.68
C ASP A 65 5.51 18.54 2.92
N GLY A 66 5.63 17.21 2.62
CA GLY A 66 4.66 16.45 1.85
C GLY A 66 4.75 16.67 0.34
N LEU A 67 5.71 17.45 -0.14
CA LEU A 67 5.89 17.80 -1.55
C LEU A 67 7.24 17.34 -2.08
N VAL A 68 8.33 17.56 -1.33
CA VAL A 68 9.68 17.12 -1.71
C VAL A 68 10.02 15.87 -0.92
N PHE A 69 10.11 14.74 -1.62
CA PHE A 69 10.35 13.43 -1.02
C PHE A 69 11.82 13.01 -1.13
N GLU A 70 12.30 12.29 -0.11
CA GLU A 70 13.60 11.61 -0.15
C GLU A 70 13.62 10.59 -1.30
N LYS A 71 14.82 10.09 -1.66
CA LYS A 71 14.96 9.03 -2.66
C LYS A 71 14.12 7.80 -2.26
N VAL A 72 13.31 7.31 -3.19
CA VAL A 72 12.50 6.10 -2.99
C VAL A 72 13.40 4.87 -2.77
N ARG A 73 12.96 3.97 -1.92
CA ARG A 73 13.63 2.69 -1.65
C ARG A 73 12.62 1.56 -1.64
N GLU A 74 13.04 0.36 -1.96
CA GLU A 74 12.18 -0.81 -1.87
C GLU A 74 11.80 -1.10 -0.42
N TRP A 75 10.60 -1.63 -0.24
CA TRP A 75 10.17 -2.11 1.07
C TRP A 75 10.96 -3.33 1.50
N THR A 76 11.48 -3.28 2.71
CA THR A 76 12.14 -4.39 3.39
C THR A 76 11.49 -4.68 4.73
N PHE A 77 11.77 -5.84 5.27
CA PHE A 77 11.63 -6.10 6.69
C PHE A 77 12.80 -5.48 7.47
N ASP A 78 12.66 -5.43 8.79
CA ASP A 78 13.67 -4.90 9.71
C ASP A 78 14.96 -5.75 9.77
N ASP A 79 14.92 -7.00 9.28
CA ASP A 79 16.08 -7.86 9.07
C ASP A 79 16.80 -7.61 7.72
N GLY A 80 16.37 -6.62 6.96
CA GLY A 80 16.93 -6.25 5.66
C GLY A 80 16.46 -7.09 4.47
N LYS A 81 15.69 -8.15 4.68
CA LYS A 81 15.13 -8.95 3.59
C LYS A 81 14.02 -8.19 2.86
N PRO A 82 13.88 -8.36 1.54
CA PRO A 82 12.78 -7.76 0.78
C PRO A 82 11.42 -8.12 1.39
N LEU A 83 10.51 -7.15 1.43
CA LEU A 83 9.13 -7.39 1.87
C LEU A 83 8.39 -8.38 0.96
N GLY A 84 8.74 -8.41 -0.31
CA GLY A 84 8.17 -9.34 -1.29
C GLY A 84 6.82 -8.90 -1.85
N SER A 85 6.36 -7.67 -1.61
CA SER A 85 5.19 -7.14 -2.29
C SER A 85 5.40 -7.17 -3.82
N TYR A 86 4.36 -7.57 -4.55
CA TYR A 86 4.48 -7.86 -5.98
C TYR A 86 3.25 -7.38 -6.74
N ASN A 87 3.41 -6.29 -7.47
CA ASN A 87 2.37 -5.75 -8.36
C ASN A 87 1.00 -5.59 -7.67
N THR A 88 1.02 -5.15 -6.40
CA THR A 88 -0.16 -4.93 -5.58
C THR A 88 -0.05 -3.63 -4.81
N GLN A 89 -1.17 -3.05 -4.45
CA GLN A 89 -1.24 -1.84 -3.63
C GLN A 89 -0.75 -2.13 -2.20
N GLN A 90 -0.26 -1.08 -1.55
CA GLN A 90 -0.01 -1.05 -0.12
C GLN A 90 -0.69 0.20 0.45
N HIS A 91 -1.24 0.10 1.65
CA HIS A 91 -1.92 1.22 2.28
C HIS A 91 -1.44 1.43 3.71
N TRP A 92 -1.35 2.70 4.08
CA TRP A 92 -1.01 3.09 5.43
C TRP A 92 -2.22 2.96 6.36
N VAL A 93 -1.95 2.49 7.58
CA VAL A 93 -2.90 2.50 8.68
C VAL A 93 -2.25 3.21 9.85
N ARG A 94 -2.98 4.13 10.47
CA ARG A 94 -2.54 4.84 11.66
C ARG A 94 -3.51 4.61 12.80
N ILE A 95 -3.03 3.99 13.89
CA ILE A 95 -3.80 3.71 15.10
C ILE A 95 -2.96 4.14 16.29
N GLY A 96 -3.48 5.05 17.11
CA GLY A 96 -2.76 5.63 18.23
C GLY A 96 -1.44 6.28 17.77
N LYS A 97 -0.35 5.86 18.37
CA LYS A 97 1.02 6.25 18.01
C LYS A 97 1.67 5.31 17.00
N GLY A 98 0.97 4.25 16.59
CA GLY A 98 1.49 3.26 15.64
C GLY A 98 1.27 3.66 14.19
N LEU A 99 2.23 3.35 13.36
CA LEU A 99 2.16 3.39 11.90
C LEU A 99 2.26 1.97 11.38
N PHE A 100 1.30 1.56 10.57
CA PHE A 100 1.20 0.21 10.02
C PHE A 100 1.08 0.25 8.51
N LEU A 101 1.42 -0.86 7.86
CA LEU A 101 1.24 -1.09 6.45
C LEU A 101 0.30 -2.28 6.24
N VAL A 102 -0.67 -2.13 5.33
CA VAL A 102 -1.51 -3.21 4.82
C VAL A 102 -1.00 -3.58 3.44
N TYR A 103 -0.74 -4.86 3.20
CA TYR A 103 -0.08 -5.35 1.98
C TYR A 103 -0.32 -6.83 1.73
N THR A 104 -0.04 -7.26 0.50
CA THR A 104 0.16 -8.66 0.13
C THR A 104 1.61 -8.88 -0.27
N ARG A 105 2.13 -10.10 -0.16
CA ARG A 105 3.52 -10.42 -0.49
C ARG A 105 3.71 -11.85 -0.96
N ARG A 106 4.80 -12.09 -1.65
CA ARG A 106 5.35 -13.42 -1.95
C ARG A 106 5.92 -14.08 -0.70
N GLY A 107 6.22 -15.38 -0.79
CA GLY A 107 6.86 -16.13 0.29
C GLY A 107 5.94 -16.41 1.48
N ALA A 108 4.64 -16.54 1.23
CA ALA A 108 3.61 -16.85 2.21
C ALA A 108 2.87 -18.17 1.86
N GLY A 109 3.52 -19.08 1.13
CA GLY A 109 2.89 -20.32 0.64
C GLY A 109 1.80 -20.06 -0.42
N ASN A 110 1.86 -18.93 -1.12
CA ASN A 110 0.79 -18.38 -1.94
C ASN A 110 1.16 -18.24 -3.43
N ASP A 111 2.13 -19.00 -3.92
CA ASP A 111 2.58 -18.95 -5.32
C ASP A 111 1.50 -19.37 -6.32
N HIS A 112 0.53 -20.16 -5.87
CA HIS A 112 -0.64 -20.57 -6.65
C HIS A 112 -1.70 -19.47 -6.80
N ILE A 113 -1.58 -18.38 -6.05
CA ILE A 113 -2.53 -17.27 -6.07
C ILE A 113 -2.04 -16.18 -7.03
N PHE A 114 -2.92 -15.75 -7.94
CA PHE A 114 -2.61 -14.70 -8.90
C PHE A 114 -2.04 -13.44 -8.22
N ARG A 115 -0.82 -13.05 -8.63
CA ARG A 115 -0.08 -11.91 -8.06
C ARG A 115 0.10 -11.97 -6.54
N HIS A 116 0.05 -13.17 -5.95
CA HIS A 116 0.18 -13.38 -4.50
C HIS A 116 -0.83 -12.53 -3.67
N ARG A 117 -2.04 -12.31 -4.23
CA ARG A 117 -3.05 -11.41 -3.65
C ARG A 117 -3.86 -12.01 -2.50
N ALA A 118 -3.32 -12.97 -1.78
CA ALA A 118 -3.80 -13.47 -0.51
C ALA A 118 -2.67 -14.25 0.17
N PRO A 119 -2.59 -14.26 1.50
CA PRO A 119 -3.36 -13.48 2.46
C PRO A 119 -3.08 -11.97 2.36
N LEU A 120 -4.00 -11.16 2.93
CA LEU A 120 -3.73 -9.74 3.22
C LEU A 120 -3.09 -9.64 4.60
N PHE A 121 -1.98 -8.94 4.68
CA PHE A 121 -1.23 -8.76 5.92
C PHE A 121 -1.36 -7.34 6.44
N ILE A 122 -1.17 -7.18 7.75
CA ILE A 122 -0.89 -5.92 8.42
C ILE A 122 0.33 -6.09 9.30
N ALA A 123 1.23 -5.10 9.31
CA ALA A 123 2.38 -5.08 10.20
C ALA A 123 2.77 -3.66 10.58
N GLN A 124 3.40 -3.50 11.73
CA GLN A 124 3.93 -2.23 12.17
C GLN A 124 5.14 -1.83 11.33
N VAL A 125 5.26 -0.54 11.06
CA VAL A 125 6.38 0.07 10.36
C VAL A 125 7.28 0.78 11.36
N ASP A 126 8.59 0.63 11.22
CA ASP A 126 9.58 1.52 11.82
C ASP A 126 9.71 2.77 10.91
N PRO A 127 9.16 3.92 11.33
CA PRO A 127 9.15 5.12 10.50
C PRO A 127 10.52 5.77 10.35
N SER A 128 11.47 5.45 11.23
CA SER A 128 12.83 5.98 11.17
C SER A 128 13.68 5.24 10.13
N ARG A 129 13.54 3.92 10.09
CA ARG A 129 14.25 3.03 9.18
C ARG A 129 13.52 2.79 7.85
N LEU A 130 12.22 3.12 7.77
CA LEU A 130 11.33 2.86 6.63
C LEU A 130 11.29 1.37 6.27
N CYS A 131 11.05 0.52 7.26
CA CYS A 131 10.95 -0.92 7.09
C CYS A 131 9.78 -1.48 7.91
N VAL A 132 9.31 -2.66 7.53
CA VAL A 132 8.26 -3.40 8.24
C VAL A 132 8.90 -4.21 9.36
N ILE A 133 8.37 -4.14 10.57
CA ILE A 133 8.82 -4.94 11.72
C ILE A 133 8.22 -6.34 11.58
N ARG A 134 9.04 -7.30 11.14
CA ARG A 134 8.60 -8.67 10.80
C ARG A 134 7.83 -9.36 11.93
N ALA A 135 8.29 -9.21 13.17
CA ALA A 135 7.67 -9.85 14.34
C ALA A 135 6.22 -9.39 14.59
N THR A 136 5.81 -8.27 14.00
CA THR A 136 4.46 -7.72 14.15
C THR A 136 3.51 -8.11 13.02
N GLU A 137 3.99 -8.83 11.99
CA GLU A 137 3.17 -9.24 10.88
C GLU A 137 2.01 -10.15 11.35
N LYS A 138 0.81 -9.79 10.93
CA LYS A 138 -0.42 -10.56 11.18
C LYS A 138 -1.18 -10.75 9.88
N VAL A 139 -1.82 -11.89 9.74
CA VAL A 139 -2.83 -12.09 8.70
C VAL A 139 -4.07 -11.29 9.10
N LEU A 140 -4.44 -10.34 8.25
CA LEU A 140 -5.66 -9.54 8.42
C LEU A 140 -6.85 -10.24 7.76
N LEU A 141 -6.66 -10.72 6.54
CA LEU A 141 -7.63 -11.56 5.81
C LEU A 141 -6.92 -12.81 5.30
N PRO A 142 -7.43 -14.02 5.60
CA PRO A 142 -6.79 -15.27 5.20
C PRO A 142 -6.93 -15.54 3.69
N ALA A 143 -6.15 -16.50 3.20
CA ALA A 143 -6.31 -17.05 1.86
C ALA A 143 -7.35 -18.18 1.88
N GLU A 144 -8.55 -17.92 1.41
CA GLU A 144 -9.66 -18.89 1.37
C GLU A 144 -10.04 -19.33 -0.05
N GLY A 145 -9.04 -19.42 -0.93
CA GLY A 145 -9.23 -19.89 -2.32
C GLY A 145 -9.63 -18.79 -3.30
N ALA A 146 -9.60 -17.53 -2.89
CA ALA A 146 -9.86 -16.38 -3.73
C ALA A 146 -8.67 -15.44 -3.79
N THR A 147 -8.67 -14.54 -4.78
CA THR A 147 -7.75 -13.40 -4.81
C THR A 147 -8.39 -12.24 -4.06
N LEU A 148 -7.63 -11.62 -3.17
CA LEU A 148 -8.03 -10.37 -2.56
C LEU A 148 -7.81 -9.23 -3.55
N GLY A 149 -8.84 -8.40 -3.73
CA GLY A 149 -8.82 -7.27 -4.65
C GLY A 149 -8.04 -6.09 -4.10
N ASN A 150 -8.38 -4.89 -4.57
CA ASN A 150 -7.81 -3.68 -4.05
C ASN A 150 -8.37 -3.43 -2.64
N SER A 151 -7.50 -3.00 -1.76
CA SER A 151 -7.88 -2.61 -0.40
C SER A 151 -7.97 -1.09 -0.27
N GLY A 152 -8.67 -0.63 0.75
CA GLY A 152 -8.77 0.77 1.14
C GLY A 152 -8.66 0.89 2.65
N VAL A 153 -8.35 2.08 3.14
CA VAL A 153 -8.22 2.37 4.57
C VAL A 153 -8.92 3.67 4.89
N CYS A 154 -9.70 3.66 5.97
CA CYS A 154 -10.33 4.83 6.54
C CYS A 154 -10.00 4.92 8.03
N ARG A 155 -9.47 6.05 8.46
CA ARG A 155 -9.26 6.33 9.89
C ARG A 155 -10.57 6.83 10.49
N ILE A 156 -11.05 6.13 11.50
CA ILE A 156 -12.32 6.44 12.19
C ILE A 156 -12.06 7.30 13.43
N SER A 157 -11.05 6.95 14.21
CA SER A 157 -10.64 7.67 15.41
C SER A 157 -9.13 7.59 15.64
N ASP A 158 -8.65 8.05 16.77
CA ASP A 158 -7.25 7.85 17.14
C ASP A 158 -6.92 6.38 17.43
N GLN A 159 -7.88 5.58 17.85
CA GLN A 159 -7.69 4.20 18.25
C GLN A 159 -8.24 3.19 17.24
N GLU A 160 -8.87 3.67 16.16
CA GLU A 160 -9.60 2.81 15.24
C GLU A 160 -9.39 3.23 13.78
N SER A 161 -9.14 2.24 12.93
CA SER A 161 -9.13 2.37 11.47
C SER A 161 -9.83 1.17 10.86
N TRP A 162 -10.57 1.42 9.79
CA TRP A 162 -11.23 0.37 9.02
C TRP A 162 -10.47 0.10 7.74
N ILE A 163 -10.39 -1.19 7.41
CA ILE A 163 -9.77 -1.66 6.18
C ILE A 163 -10.86 -2.37 5.36
N THR A 164 -11.00 -1.99 4.11
CA THR A 164 -11.88 -2.64 3.14
C THR A 164 -11.05 -3.44 2.15
N CYS A 165 -11.56 -4.57 1.70
CA CYS A 165 -10.93 -5.37 0.66
C CYS A 165 -12.00 -6.09 -0.15
N GLY A 166 -11.89 -6.05 -1.47
CA GLY A 166 -12.71 -6.88 -2.35
C GLY A 166 -12.11 -8.27 -2.47
N GLU A 167 -12.95 -9.30 -2.51
CA GLU A 167 -12.58 -10.68 -2.80
C GLU A 167 -13.09 -11.08 -4.18
N GLY A 168 -12.23 -11.64 -5.00
CA GLY A 168 -12.58 -12.14 -6.33
C GLY A 168 -12.16 -13.60 -6.51
N LEU A 169 -13.12 -14.44 -6.86
CA LEU A 169 -12.81 -15.80 -7.28
C LEU A 169 -12.38 -15.79 -8.77
N LEU A 170 -11.18 -16.26 -9.06
CA LEU A 170 -10.80 -16.52 -10.43
C LEU A 170 -11.79 -17.55 -10.99
N ARG A 171 -12.49 -17.22 -12.06
CA ARG A 171 -13.42 -18.12 -12.75
C ARG A 171 -12.64 -19.30 -13.34
N LEU A 172 -12.36 -20.27 -12.53
CA LEU A 172 -12.02 -21.62 -12.99
C LEU A 172 -13.35 -22.28 -13.34
N GLY A 173 -13.68 -22.29 -14.64
CA GLY A 173 -14.87 -22.85 -15.27
C GLY A 173 -15.91 -23.54 -14.35
N LYS A 174 -17.12 -22.99 -14.29
CA LYS A 174 -18.34 -23.63 -13.74
C LYS A 174 -18.42 -23.78 -12.22
N ARG A 175 -18.20 -22.73 -11.43
CA ARG A 175 -18.80 -22.68 -10.07
C ARG A 175 -20.03 -21.79 -10.09
N LYS A 176 -21.19 -22.37 -9.80
CA LYS A 176 -22.50 -21.73 -9.89
C LYS A 176 -22.83 -20.74 -8.76
N ASN A 177 -22.00 -20.58 -7.75
CA ASN A 177 -22.31 -19.78 -6.55
C ASN A 177 -21.10 -19.03 -5.98
N ASP A 178 -20.29 -18.42 -6.84
CA ASP A 178 -19.15 -17.63 -6.38
C ASP A 178 -19.65 -16.24 -5.99
N LEU A 179 -19.88 -16.04 -4.72
CA LEU A 179 -20.19 -14.73 -4.17
C LEU A 179 -18.89 -13.97 -3.92
N ASN A 180 -18.78 -12.81 -4.51
CA ASN A 180 -17.77 -11.84 -4.11
C ASN A 180 -18.12 -11.31 -2.72
N LYS A 181 -17.14 -11.26 -1.84
CA LYS A 181 -17.27 -10.68 -0.51
C LYS A 181 -16.54 -9.35 -0.46
N VAL A 182 -17.07 -8.44 0.33
CA VAL A 182 -16.40 -7.20 0.74
C VAL A 182 -16.21 -7.26 2.24
N TYR A 183 -15.01 -7.03 2.68
CA TYR A 183 -14.64 -7.05 4.10
C TYR A 183 -14.46 -5.63 4.63
#